data_791842d7952e1b6ce2b7fbb331c045f2
#
_entry.id   791842d7952e1b6ce2b7fbb331c045f2
#
_cell.length_a   1.000
_cell.length_b   1.000
_cell.length_c   1.000
_cell.angle_alpha   90.00
_cell.angle_beta   90.00
_cell.angle_gamma   90.00
#
_symmetry.space_group_name_H-M   'P 1'
#
loop_
_entity.id
_entity.type
_entity.pdbx_description
1 polymer ?
#
loop_
_entity_poly.entity_id
_entity_poly.type
_entity_poly.pdbx_seq_one_letter_code
_entity_poly.pdbx_strand_id
1 'polypeptide(L)'
;MNQGLALEIMLSGESVLLTGSAGAGKTYVLNQFIRLAKNDGKHVSVTATTGLAATHLGGTTIHSWSGIGISDELQRGFIEFMAKGRKEIIEKTDVLIIDEISMMHDYRLDMVDEVCRVVRKRDEPFGGIQIIMSGDFFQLPPINRGDSRAGGFVVNSKVWQELDPTIIYLQEQHRQDDTDLLEILDAMRAGELRREHAEKLLSRVTDKPMDDEIITELHTVNVDVDRINEARLDTLPGDELFYTQSTTGGKNYIESLQRSVLAPNVLRLKKGALVMAVKNSPDKKYVNGSLGVVMDFEAGTEYPIIEFKSGKVVTMTPDTWELRDGDKKRASISQIPLRLAWAITVHKSQGMTLDAARIDLRKAFVEGMGYVALSRVKNLFSLQLLGLNQMALRVSEDAQNIDVLLREKAARDQKRFAYLEELAKKRSTELPKKPVKKSSGWSEKIAKMRETYPNAYMPWEASQDVLLKEKFQNGATVKQLSKLLGRHEGSIMMRLQKHFGEDIGTIG
;
A
#
# COMPACT_ATOMS: atom_id res chain seq x y z
N MET A 1 -7.35 -10.25 19.53
CA MET A 1 -6.97 -9.19 20.51
C MET A 1 -7.35 -7.81 19.94
N ASN A 2 -7.61 -6.82 20.80
CA ASN A 2 -7.82 -5.44 20.38
C ASN A 2 -6.49 -4.66 20.29
N GLN A 3 -6.51 -3.48 19.66
CA GLN A 3 -5.30 -2.66 19.42
C GLN A 3 -4.66 -2.15 20.72
N GLY A 4 -5.45 -1.85 21.75
CA GLY A 4 -4.95 -1.36 23.05
C GLY A 4 -4.12 -2.42 23.76
N LEU A 5 -4.62 -3.65 23.87
CA LEU A 5 -3.89 -4.78 24.48
C LEU A 5 -2.63 -5.12 23.67
N ALA A 6 -2.73 -5.10 22.33
CA ALA A 6 -1.58 -5.29 21.45
C ALA A 6 -0.44 -4.30 21.77
N LEU A 7 -0.79 -3.03 21.96
CA LEU A 7 0.17 -1.98 22.28
C LEU A 7 0.84 -2.21 23.65
N GLU A 8 0.05 -2.57 24.69
CA GLU A 8 0.61 -2.83 26.03
C GLU A 8 1.56 -4.05 26.03
N ILE A 9 1.22 -5.13 25.32
CA ILE A 9 2.10 -6.29 25.18
C ILE A 9 3.43 -5.89 24.54
N MET A 10 3.42 -5.10 23.48
CA MET A 10 4.66 -4.63 22.86
C MET A 10 5.46 -3.69 23.78
N LEU A 11 4.80 -2.83 24.55
CA LEU A 11 5.44 -1.92 25.49
C LEU A 11 6.01 -2.66 26.74
N SER A 12 5.50 -3.84 27.07
CA SER A 12 6.06 -4.66 28.16
C SER A 12 7.43 -5.27 27.82
N GLY A 13 7.89 -5.14 26.58
CA GLY A 13 9.20 -5.66 26.15
C GLY A 13 9.14 -7.03 25.46
N GLU A 14 7.95 -7.59 25.26
CA GLU A 14 7.78 -8.88 24.56
C GLU A 14 8.15 -8.77 23.07
N SER A 15 8.83 -9.77 22.56
CA SER A 15 9.00 -9.97 21.11
C SER A 15 7.71 -10.57 20.55
N VAL A 16 7.19 -9.98 19.47
CA VAL A 16 5.85 -10.31 19.00
C VAL A 16 5.76 -10.52 17.49
N LEU A 17 4.78 -11.30 17.08
CA LEU A 17 4.18 -11.22 15.74
C LEU A 17 2.84 -10.50 15.83
N LEU A 18 2.74 -9.33 15.22
CA LEU A 18 1.50 -8.59 15.03
C LEU A 18 0.86 -8.99 13.70
N THR A 19 -0.18 -9.81 13.73
CA THR A 19 -0.87 -10.32 12.54
C THR A 19 -2.37 -10.03 12.58
N GLY A 20 -3.04 -10.32 11.48
CA GLY A 20 -4.47 -10.10 11.27
C GLY A 20 -4.74 -9.78 9.80
N SER A 21 -6.03 -9.78 9.42
CA SER A 21 -6.44 -9.54 8.04
C SER A 21 -6.00 -8.17 7.50
N ALA A 22 -6.06 -8.01 6.19
CA ALA A 22 -5.80 -6.72 5.56
C ALA A 22 -6.81 -5.68 6.09
N GLY A 23 -6.31 -4.56 6.62
CA GLY A 23 -7.18 -3.53 7.23
C GLY A 23 -7.41 -3.63 8.73
N ALA A 24 -6.88 -4.65 9.41
CA ALA A 24 -6.99 -4.82 10.87
C ALA A 24 -6.28 -3.73 11.72
N GLY A 25 -5.58 -2.79 11.07
CA GLY A 25 -4.93 -1.67 11.76
C GLY A 25 -3.52 -1.95 12.27
N LYS A 26 -2.82 -2.97 11.78
CA LYS A 26 -1.44 -3.30 12.14
C LYS A 26 -0.51 -2.09 12.11
N THR A 27 -0.47 -1.38 11.00
CA THR A 27 0.36 -0.18 10.81
C THR A 27 0.01 0.95 11.78
N TYR A 28 -1.26 1.07 12.17
CA TYR A 28 -1.68 2.04 13.18
C TYR A 28 -1.07 1.72 14.55
N VAL A 29 -1.17 0.48 14.98
CA VAL A 29 -0.60 -0.01 16.26
C VAL A 29 0.92 0.16 16.26
N LEU A 30 1.60 -0.22 15.16
CA LEU A 30 3.06 -0.03 15.03
C LEU A 30 3.46 1.44 15.16
N ASN A 31 2.77 2.37 14.50
CA ASN A 31 3.07 3.79 14.60
C ASN A 31 2.89 4.34 16.01
N GLN A 32 1.87 3.86 16.75
CA GLN A 32 1.69 4.25 18.16
C GLN A 32 2.83 3.70 19.03
N PHE A 33 3.19 2.42 18.83
CA PHE A 33 4.31 1.80 19.53
C PHE A 33 5.63 2.53 19.29
N ILE A 34 5.98 2.80 18.02
CA ILE A 34 7.21 3.52 17.64
C ILE A 34 7.30 4.87 18.38
N ARG A 35 6.20 5.62 18.39
CA ARG A 35 6.15 6.91 19.07
C ARG A 35 6.39 6.79 20.57
N LEU A 36 5.71 5.86 21.23
CA LEU A 36 5.82 5.66 22.67
C LEU A 36 7.20 5.13 23.06
N ALA A 37 7.69 4.09 22.38
CA ALA A 37 9.00 3.51 22.64
C ALA A 37 10.14 4.55 22.47
N LYS A 38 10.06 5.41 21.44
CA LYS A 38 11.02 6.52 21.27
C LYS A 38 10.92 7.57 22.37
N ASN A 39 9.70 7.90 22.83
CA ASN A 39 9.50 8.83 23.95
C ASN A 39 10.07 8.26 25.26
N ASP A 40 10.07 6.94 25.42
CA ASP A 40 10.67 6.24 26.57
C ASP A 40 12.21 6.07 26.40
N GLY A 41 12.81 6.73 25.41
CA GLY A 41 14.26 6.73 25.18
C GLY A 41 14.82 5.50 24.48
N LYS A 42 13.98 4.58 23.98
CA LYS A 42 14.44 3.37 23.25
C LYS A 42 14.91 3.73 21.84
N HIS A 43 16.00 3.10 21.42
CA HIS A 43 16.47 3.14 20.03
C HIS A 43 15.67 2.14 19.20
N VAL A 44 14.70 2.66 18.43
CA VAL A 44 13.81 1.84 17.60
C VAL A 44 14.30 1.87 16.15
N SER A 45 14.77 0.73 15.65
CA SER A 45 15.07 0.51 14.24
C SER A 45 13.82 0.03 13.52
N VAL A 46 13.36 0.83 12.55
CA VAL A 46 12.17 0.51 11.76
C VAL A 46 12.60 -0.05 10.43
N THR A 47 12.17 -1.28 10.14
CA THR A 47 12.49 -1.95 8.88
C THR A 47 11.26 -2.61 8.26
N ALA A 48 11.37 -2.99 6.99
CA ALA A 48 10.41 -3.82 6.29
C ALA A 48 11.10 -4.72 5.26
N THR A 49 10.40 -5.71 4.76
CA THR A 49 10.93 -6.63 3.76
C THR A 49 11.07 -6.00 2.37
N THR A 50 10.29 -4.96 2.07
CA THR A 50 10.35 -4.22 0.81
C THR A 50 10.64 -2.74 1.03
N GLY A 51 11.25 -2.07 0.03
CA GLY A 51 11.52 -0.63 0.09
C GLY A 51 10.26 0.21 0.25
N LEU A 52 9.18 -0.19 -0.41
CA LEU A 52 7.89 0.49 -0.33
C LEU A 52 7.33 0.44 1.10
N ALA A 53 7.23 -0.75 1.69
CA ALA A 53 6.74 -0.92 3.06
C ALA A 53 7.62 -0.16 4.07
N ALA A 54 8.94 -0.21 3.92
CA ALA A 54 9.87 0.55 4.74
C ALA A 54 9.61 2.06 4.70
N THR A 55 9.32 2.61 3.52
CA THR A 55 9.04 4.05 3.34
C THR A 55 7.75 4.46 4.07
N HIS A 56 6.73 3.60 4.12
CA HIS A 56 5.46 3.87 4.82
C HIS A 56 5.65 4.13 6.32
N LEU A 57 6.62 3.45 6.93
CA LEU A 57 6.95 3.59 8.35
C LEU A 57 8.13 4.53 8.62
N GLY A 58 8.71 5.13 7.55
CA GLY A 58 9.88 6.01 7.67
C GLY A 58 11.17 5.25 8.05
N GLY A 59 11.27 3.98 7.63
CA GLY A 59 12.39 3.09 7.89
C GLY A 59 13.21 2.73 6.65
N THR A 60 13.99 1.66 6.77
CA THR A 60 14.79 1.06 5.70
C THR A 60 14.42 -0.40 5.48
N THR A 61 14.94 -1.04 4.41
CA THR A 61 14.71 -2.48 4.28
C THR A 61 15.54 -3.26 5.31
N ILE A 62 15.01 -4.38 5.80
CA ILE A 62 15.74 -5.27 6.72
C ILE A 62 17.07 -5.74 6.12
N HIS A 63 17.08 -5.98 4.81
CA HIS A 63 18.28 -6.36 4.06
C HIS A 63 19.38 -5.28 4.10
N SER A 64 18.98 -4.01 4.02
CA SER A 64 19.90 -2.88 4.14
C SER A 64 20.34 -2.64 5.58
N TRP A 65 19.42 -2.74 6.55
CA TRP A 65 19.71 -2.54 7.97
C TRP A 65 20.70 -3.57 8.49
N SER A 66 20.45 -4.86 8.25
CA SER A 66 21.31 -5.97 8.68
C SER A 66 22.59 -6.08 7.84
N GLY A 67 22.59 -5.52 6.63
CA GLY A 67 23.70 -5.61 5.68
C GLY A 67 23.73 -6.87 4.83
N ILE A 68 22.86 -7.86 5.07
CA ILE A 68 22.85 -9.14 4.31
C ILE A 68 22.58 -8.94 2.81
N GLY A 69 22.00 -7.78 2.42
CA GLY A 69 21.71 -7.49 1.02
C GLY A 69 20.76 -8.52 0.40
N ILE A 70 21.07 -8.95 -0.82
CA ILE A 70 20.28 -9.95 -1.57
C ILE A 70 20.89 -11.36 -1.50
N SER A 71 21.94 -11.55 -0.69
CA SER A 71 22.61 -12.86 -0.56
C SER A 71 21.69 -13.90 0.05
N ASP A 72 21.93 -15.15 -0.31
CA ASP A 72 21.20 -16.31 0.22
C ASP A 72 21.97 -17.01 1.36
N GLU A 73 23.21 -16.56 1.63
CA GLU A 73 24.06 -17.04 2.73
C GLU A 73 25.03 -15.94 3.18
N LEU A 74 25.50 -16.03 4.41
CA LEU A 74 26.54 -15.16 4.94
C LEU A 74 27.93 -15.72 4.54
N GLN A 75 28.69 -14.92 3.79
CA GLN A 75 30.05 -15.28 3.42
C GLN A 75 30.98 -15.23 4.65
N ARG A 76 32.00 -16.07 4.67
CA ARG A 76 33.03 -16.03 5.73
C ARG A 76 33.64 -14.63 5.82
N GLY A 77 33.74 -14.13 7.03
CA GLY A 77 34.26 -12.78 7.27
C GLY A 77 33.30 -11.65 6.98
N PHE A 78 32.07 -11.94 6.55
CA PHE A 78 31.07 -10.91 6.24
C PHE A 78 30.90 -9.88 7.37
N ILE A 79 30.80 -10.37 8.63
CA ILE A 79 30.55 -9.51 9.78
C ILE A 79 31.82 -8.73 10.17
N GLU A 80 33.01 -9.33 10.03
CA GLU A 80 34.29 -8.63 10.27
C GLU A 80 34.46 -7.42 9.35
N PHE A 81 34.10 -7.56 8.08
CA PHE A 81 34.17 -6.49 7.07
C PHE A 81 32.99 -5.55 7.06
N MET A 82 31.96 -5.80 7.89
CA MET A 82 30.81 -4.91 7.99
C MET A 82 31.25 -3.51 8.44
N ALA A 83 30.69 -2.47 7.79
CA ALA A 83 30.99 -1.09 8.09
C ALA A 83 30.69 -0.77 9.58
N LYS A 84 31.65 -0.04 10.23
CA LYS A 84 31.58 0.31 11.65
C LYS A 84 30.23 0.97 12.03
N GLY A 85 29.77 1.94 11.24
CA GLY A 85 28.51 2.63 11.51
C GLY A 85 27.28 1.69 11.51
N ARG A 86 27.31 0.60 10.69
CA ARG A 86 26.23 -0.40 10.72
C ARG A 86 26.28 -1.24 12.01
N LYS A 87 27.47 -1.67 12.43
CA LYS A 87 27.64 -2.36 13.71
C LYS A 87 27.11 -1.50 14.86
N GLU A 88 27.46 -0.22 14.90
CA GLU A 88 26.98 0.72 15.92
C GLU A 88 25.46 0.88 15.94
N ILE A 89 24.79 0.87 14.77
CA ILE A 89 23.32 0.89 14.71
C ILE A 89 22.75 -0.37 15.34
N ILE A 90 23.25 -1.56 14.96
CA ILE A 90 22.79 -2.83 15.49
C ILE A 90 23.04 -2.92 17.00
N GLU A 91 24.22 -2.49 17.47
CA GLU A 91 24.57 -2.47 18.90
C GLU A 91 23.64 -1.59 19.73
N LYS A 92 23.27 -0.39 19.21
CA LYS A 92 22.42 0.57 19.88
C LYS A 92 20.93 0.23 19.81
N THR A 93 20.51 -0.66 18.89
CA THR A 93 19.11 -0.97 18.69
C THR A 93 18.52 -1.73 19.88
N ASP A 94 17.52 -1.16 20.53
CA ASP A 94 16.75 -1.81 21.61
C ASP A 94 15.57 -2.58 21.04
N VAL A 95 14.94 -2.04 19.98
CA VAL A 95 13.77 -2.63 19.32
C VAL A 95 13.98 -2.64 17.82
N LEU A 96 13.80 -3.80 17.21
CA LEU A 96 13.80 -3.98 15.76
C LEU A 96 12.38 -4.31 15.27
N ILE A 97 11.84 -3.45 14.41
CA ILE A 97 10.55 -3.68 13.75
C ILE A 97 10.82 -4.21 12.35
N ILE A 98 10.12 -5.29 11.97
CA ILE A 98 10.18 -5.88 10.63
C ILE A 98 8.75 -5.98 10.10
N ASP A 99 8.33 -5.02 9.27
CA ASP A 99 7.00 -5.01 8.65
C ASP A 99 6.96 -5.82 7.34
N GLU A 100 5.76 -6.23 6.94
CA GLU A 100 5.47 -7.11 5.79
C GLU A 100 6.27 -8.42 5.84
N ILE A 101 6.33 -9.03 7.02
CA ILE A 101 7.15 -10.22 7.30
C ILE A 101 6.80 -11.44 6.42
N SER A 102 5.58 -11.50 5.86
CA SER A 102 5.14 -12.58 4.97
C SER A 102 6.02 -12.76 3.73
N MET A 103 6.71 -11.70 3.29
CA MET A 103 7.57 -11.73 2.11
C MET A 103 9.02 -12.10 2.42
N MET A 104 9.35 -12.38 3.68
CA MET A 104 10.71 -12.73 4.12
C MET A 104 10.90 -14.25 4.14
N HIS A 105 11.99 -14.72 3.57
CA HIS A 105 12.36 -16.13 3.66
C HIS A 105 12.85 -16.48 5.07
N ASP A 106 12.57 -17.70 5.50
CA ASP A 106 13.00 -18.29 6.77
C ASP A 106 14.52 -18.17 7.00
N TYR A 107 15.32 -18.63 6.03
CA TYR A 107 16.78 -18.60 6.13
C TYR A 107 17.34 -17.15 6.20
N ARG A 108 16.66 -16.16 5.65
CA ARG A 108 17.07 -14.76 5.75
C ARG A 108 16.83 -14.19 7.13
N LEU A 109 15.77 -14.64 7.81
CA LEU A 109 15.55 -14.28 9.22
C LEU A 109 16.66 -14.84 10.10
N ASP A 110 17.07 -16.10 9.86
CA ASP A 110 18.22 -16.71 10.55
C ASP A 110 19.53 -15.95 10.28
N MET A 111 19.76 -15.47 9.05
CA MET A 111 20.94 -14.64 8.73
C MET A 111 20.92 -13.31 9.50
N VAL A 112 19.77 -12.66 9.64
CA VAL A 112 19.64 -11.41 10.42
C VAL A 112 19.91 -11.67 11.90
N ASP A 113 19.42 -12.78 12.43
CA ASP A 113 19.70 -13.22 13.80
C ASP A 113 21.20 -13.42 14.04
N GLU A 114 21.88 -14.18 13.17
CA GLU A 114 23.32 -14.43 13.25
C GLU A 114 24.12 -13.12 13.26
N VAL A 115 23.77 -12.17 12.38
CA VAL A 115 24.39 -10.84 12.37
C VAL A 115 24.21 -10.12 13.70
N CYS A 116 22.99 -10.15 14.26
CA CYS A 116 22.71 -9.49 15.54
C CYS A 116 23.48 -10.13 16.70
N ARG A 117 23.50 -11.47 16.81
CA ARG A 117 24.22 -12.20 17.87
C ARG A 117 25.72 -11.86 17.85
N VAL A 118 26.35 -11.95 16.67
CA VAL A 118 27.79 -11.70 16.55
C VAL A 118 28.14 -10.24 16.82
N VAL A 119 27.38 -9.28 16.27
CA VAL A 119 27.66 -7.84 16.47
C VAL A 119 27.48 -7.45 17.95
N ARG A 120 26.42 -7.93 18.59
CA ARG A 120 26.11 -7.61 19.99
C ARG A 120 26.88 -8.49 20.99
N LYS A 121 27.55 -9.52 20.51
CA LYS A 121 28.29 -10.51 21.33
C LYS A 121 27.39 -11.16 22.40
N ARG A 122 26.19 -11.52 22.00
CA ARG A 122 25.17 -12.16 22.85
C ARG A 122 24.57 -13.33 22.11
N ASP A 123 24.34 -14.45 22.80
CA ASP A 123 23.86 -15.70 22.21
C ASP A 123 22.31 -15.81 22.21
N GLU A 124 21.64 -14.86 22.87
CA GLU A 124 20.18 -14.80 22.81
C GLU A 124 19.68 -14.46 21.40
N PRO A 125 18.46 -14.86 21.02
CA PRO A 125 17.85 -14.50 19.74
C PRO A 125 17.99 -13.00 19.44
N PHE A 126 18.47 -12.70 18.24
CA PHE A 126 18.79 -11.33 17.78
C PHE A 126 19.73 -10.55 18.71
N GLY A 127 20.60 -11.25 19.46
CA GLY A 127 21.49 -10.60 20.43
C GLY A 127 20.73 -9.86 21.53
N GLY A 128 19.54 -10.31 21.92
CA GLY A 128 18.69 -9.73 22.95
C GLY A 128 17.96 -8.43 22.53
N ILE A 129 17.78 -8.19 21.23
CA ILE A 129 16.93 -7.11 20.71
C ILE A 129 15.46 -7.53 20.81
N GLN A 130 14.59 -6.64 21.28
CA GLN A 130 13.13 -6.87 21.18
C GLN A 130 12.71 -6.87 19.72
N ILE A 131 12.04 -7.92 19.24
CA ILE A 131 11.64 -8.08 17.85
C ILE A 131 10.14 -7.88 17.70
N ILE A 132 9.74 -6.93 16.85
CA ILE A 132 8.35 -6.68 16.48
C ILE A 132 8.18 -7.01 15.00
N MET A 133 7.67 -8.18 14.70
CA MET A 133 7.31 -8.58 13.33
C MET A 133 5.86 -8.22 13.05
N SER A 134 5.57 -7.76 11.83
CA SER A 134 4.20 -7.44 11.42
C SER A 134 3.93 -7.95 10.00
N GLY A 135 2.75 -8.54 9.77
CA GLY A 135 2.36 -9.01 8.45
C GLY A 135 1.07 -9.81 8.42
N ASP A 136 0.74 -10.28 7.23
CA ASP A 136 -0.41 -11.15 6.96
C ASP A 136 0.03 -12.23 5.96
N PHE A 137 0.14 -13.48 6.39
CA PHE A 137 0.65 -14.59 5.59
C PHE A 137 -0.24 -14.96 4.39
N PHE A 138 -1.48 -14.49 4.36
CA PHE A 138 -2.37 -14.64 3.19
C PHE A 138 -2.07 -13.63 2.07
N GLN A 139 -1.23 -12.64 2.34
CA GLN A 139 -0.76 -11.73 1.30
C GLN A 139 0.36 -12.41 0.50
N LEU A 140 1.24 -11.62 -0.12
CA LEU A 140 2.26 -12.18 -0.99
C LEU A 140 3.31 -12.98 -0.19
N PRO A 141 3.59 -14.23 -0.61
CA PRO A 141 4.62 -15.05 0.01
C PRO A 141 6.03 -14.61 -0.40
N PRO A 142 7.09 -15.18 0.20
CA PRO A 142 8.45 -15.01 -0.28
C PRO A 142 8.60 -15.49 -1.72
N ILE A 143 9.34 -14.74 -2.54
CA ILE A 143 9.53 -15.07 -3.96
C ILE A 143 10.78 -15.94 -4.11
N ASN A 144 10.60 -17.22 -4.43
CA ASN A 144 11.67 -18.12 -4.82
C ASN A 144 12.04 -17.89 -6.30
N ARG A 145 13.29 -17.52 -6.58
CA ARG A 145 13.82 -17.38 -7.95
C ARG A 145 14.57 -18.64 -8.31
N GLY A 146 14.55 -19.05 -9.60
CA GLY A 146 15.14 -20.31 -10.04
C GLY A 146 16.60 -20.54 -9.68
N ASP A 147 17.39 -19.44 -9.56
CA ASP A 147 18.82 -19.47 -9.25
C ASP A 147 19.13 -19.18 -7.78
N SER A 148 18.11 -19.01 -6.92
CA SER A 148 18.29 -18.70 -5.50
C SER A 148 17.92 -19.88 -4.61
N ARG A 149 18.42 -19.87 -3.37
CA ARG A 149 18.00 -20.84 -2.36
C ARG A 149 16.48 -20.77 -2.16
N ALA A 150 15.82 -21.90 -2.32
CA ALA A 150 14.40 -22.01 -1.98
C ALA A 150 14.21 -21.88 -0.46
N GLY A 151 13.22 -21.10 -0.04
CA GLY A 151 12.85 -20.92 1.36
C GLY A 151 11.34 -20.81 1.52
N GLY A 152 10.89 -20.98 2.75
CA GLY A 152 9.49 -20.86 3.16
C GLY A 152 9.22 -19.58 3.94
N PHE A 153 8.06 -19.55 4.60
CA PHE A 153 7.71 -18.49 5.53
C PHE A 153 8.61 -18.48 6.77
N VAL A 154 8.79 -17.32 7.36
CA VAL A 154 9.66 -17.08 8.54
C VAL A 154 9.37 -17.97 9.74
N VAL A 155 8.16 -18.50 9.87
CA VAL A 155 7.79 -19.46 10.94
C VAL A 155 8.60 -20.74 10.89
N ASN A 156 9.22 -21.07 9.76
CA ASN A 156 10.09 -22.23 9.56
C ASN A 156 11.55 -21.94 9.91
N SER A 157 11.92 -20.69 10.25
CA SER A 157 13.29 -20.35 10.65
C SER A 157 13.64 -20.95 12.01
N LYS A 158 14.93 -21.19 12.22
CA LYS A 158 15.45 -21.68 13.49
C LYS A 158 15.24 -20.66 14.59
N VAL A 159 15.55 -19.39 14.29
CA VAL A 159 15.41 -18.31 15.27
C VAL A 159 13.96 -18.07 15.65
N TRP A 160 12.98 -18.33 14.78
CA TRP A 160 11.57 -18.26 15.14
C TRP A 160 11.21 -19.21 16.28
N GLN A 161 11.73 -20.45 16.21
CA GLN A 161 11.48 -21.46 17.24
C GLN A 161 12.15 -21.10 18.58
N GLU A 162 13.36 -20.53 18.53
CA GLU A 162 14.08 -20.09 19.72
C GLU A 162 13.46 -18.82 20.34
N LEU A 163 13.03 -17.87 19.53
CA LEU A 163 12.41 -16.61 19.95
C LEU A 163 11.03 -16.85 20.57
N ASP A 164 10.30 -17.83 20.08
CA ASP A 164 8.91 -18.15 20.44
C ASP A 164 8.01 -16.89 20.60
N PRO A 165 7.87 -16.06 19.54
CA PRO A 165 7.27 -14.74 19.68
C PRO A 165 5.82 -14.80 20.16
N THR A 166 5.42 -13.86 21.01
CA THR A 166 4.01 -13.69 21.41
C THR A 166 3.16 -13.34 20.20
N ILE A 167 2.06 -14.04 19.97
CA ILE A 167 1.20 -13.84 18.81
C ILE A 167 0.07 -12.87 19.14
N ILE A 168 0.10 -11.71 18.51
CA ILE A 168 -0.96 -10.70 18.57
C ILE A 168 -1.79 -10.79 17.30
N TYR A 169 -2.96 -11.43 17.38
CA TYR A 169 -3.89 -11.56 16.27
C TYR A 169 -4.98 -10.50 16.40
N LEU A 170 -4.92 -9.44 15.54
CA LEU A 170 -5.92 -8.37 15.51
C LEU A 170 -7.18 -8.87 14.81
N GLN A 171 -8.33 -8.68 15.47
CA GLN A 171 -9.64 -9.11 14.98
C GLN A 171 -10.49 -7.96 14.45
N GLU A 172 -10.14 -6.72 14.77
CA GLU A 172 -10.87 -5.52 14.34
C GLU A 172 -10.66 -5.25 12.84
N GLN A 173 -11.70 -4.80 12.18
CA GLN A 173 -11.64 -4.36 10.77
C GLN A 173 -11.89 -2.86 10.69
N HIS A 174 -11.00 -2.15 9.98
CA HIS A 174 -11.04 -0.70 9.89
C HIS A 174 -11.00 -0.17 8.45
N ARG A 175 -10.90 -1.05 7.46
CA ARG A 175 -10.79 -0.67 6.05
C ARG A 175 -12.07 -0.91 5.29
N GLN A 176 -12.65 -2.10 5.41
CA GLN A 176 -13.84 -2.50 4.69
C GLN A 176 -15.09 -2.14 5.51
N ASP A 177 -16.03 -1.44 4.86
CA ASP A 177 -17.33 -1.06 5.43
C ASP A 177 -18.47 -1.95 4.88
N ASP A 178 -18.13 -2.93 4.04
CA ASP A 178 -19.04 -3.77 3.26
C ASP A 178 -18.92 -5.23 3.69
N THR A 179 -20.03 -5.78 4.16
CA THR A 179 -20.13 -7.17 4.61
C THR A 179 -19.86 -8.16 3.48
N ASP A 180 -20.32 -7.88 2.25
CA ASP A 180 -20.14 -8.78 1.10
C ASP A 180 -18.66 -8.94 0.74
N LEU A 181 -17.89 -7.84 0.71
CA LEU A 181 -16.45 -7.92 0.43
C LEU A 181 -15.71 -8.62 1.57
N LEU A 182 -16.08 -8.36 2.82
CA LEU A 182 -15.50 -9.04 3.99
C LEU A 182 -15.75 -10.54 3.95
N GLU A 183 -16.98 -10.97 3.67
CA GLU A 183 -17.30 -12.41 3.53
C GLU A 183 -16.45 -13.09 2.45
N ILE A 184 -16.25 -12.43 1.30
CA ILE A 184 -15.42 -12.96 0.22
C ILE A 184 -13.95 -13.09 0.68
N LEU A 185 -13.40 -12.05 1.31
CA LEU A 185 -12.00 -12.06 1.78
C LEU A 185 -11.79 -13.09 2.88
N ASP A 186 -12.73 -13.26 3.80
CA ASP A 186 -12.67 -14.26 4.85
C ASP A 186 -12.82 -15.68 4.29
N ALA A 187 -13.73 -15.89 3.33
CA ALA A 187 -13.87 -17.17 2.63
C ALA A 187 -12.62 -17.53 1.81
N MET A 188 -11.93 -16.53 1.20
CA MET A 188 -10.63 -16.76 0.56
C MET A 188 -9.58 -17.25 1.56
N ARG A 189 -9.47 -16.60 2.73
CA ARG A 189 -8.53 -17.00 3.79
C ARG A 189 -8.81 -18.41 4.31
N ALA A 190 -10.08 -18.74 4.50
CA ALA A 190 -10.49 -20.05 4.95
C ALA A 190 -10.35 -21.16 3.88
N GLY A 191 -10.13 -20.79 2.61
CA GLY A 191 -10.21 -21.74 1.49
C GLY A 191 -11.61 -22.26 1.21
N GLU A 192 -12.63 -21.53 1.66
CA GLU A 192 -14.05 -21.91 1.62
C GLU A 192 -14.85 -21.07 0.64
N LEU A 193 -14.22 -20.65 -0.46
CA LEU A 193 -14.93 -19.92 -1.50
C LEU A 193 -16.07 -20.77 -2.08
N ARG A 194 -17.29 -20.25 -2.00
CA ARG A 194 -18.51 -20.87 -2.53
C ARG A 194 -18.91 -20.19 -3.84
N ARG A 195 -19.84 -20.83 -4.55
CA ARG A 195 -20.38 -20.31 -5.80
C ARG A 195 -20.97 -18.91 -5.65
N GLU A 196 -21.67 -18.62 -4.57
CA GLU A 196 -22.24 -17.30 -4.28
C GLU A 196 -21.19 -16.18 -4.20
N HIS A 197 -20.00 -16.47 -3.60
CA HIS A 197 -18.88 -15.53 -3.54
C HIS A 197 -18.30 -15.26 -4.93
N ALA A 198 -18.17 -16.33 -5.74
CA ALA A 198 -17.72 -16.20 -7.12
C ALA A 198 -18.73 -15.40 -7.98
N GLU A 199 -20.03 -15.63 -7.82
CA GLU A 199 -21.08 -14.87 -8.51
C GLU A 199 -21.06 -13.39 -8.13
N LYS A 200 -20.89 -13.05 -6.84
CA LYS A 200 -20.70 -11.66 -6.38
C LYS A 200 -19.48 -11.00 -7.06
N LEU A 201 -18.34 -11.68 -7.12
CA LEU A 201 -17.15 -11.16 -7.81
C LEU A 201 -17.35 -11.04 -9.32
N LEU A 202 -17.92 -12.05 -9.96
CA LEU A 202 -18.19 -12.05 -11.40
C LEU A 202 -19.20 -10.98 -11.81
N SER A 203 -20.14 -10.60 -10.93
CA SER A 203 -21.04 -9.48 -11.17
C SER A 203 -20.31 -8.15 -11.31
N ARG A 204 -19.06 -8.07 -10.86
CA ARG A 204 -18.19 -6.88 -10.97
C ARG A 204 -17.30 -6.91 -12.22
N VAL A 205 -17.36 -7.99 -13.02
CA VAL A 205 -16.61 -8.09 -14.28
C VAL A 205 -17.30 -7.25 -15.33
N THR A 206 -16.59 -6.26 -15.86
CA THR A 206 -17.10 -5.40 -16.94
C THR A 206 -15.95 -4.78 -17.72
N ASP A 207 -16.09 -4.76 -19.04
CA ASP A 207 -15.15 -4.08 -19.95
C ASP A 207 -15.45 -2.56 -20.06
N LYS A 208 -16.64 -2.14 -19.61
CA LYS A 208 -17.02 -0.73 -19.65
C LYS A 208 -16.29 0.02 -18.54
N PRO A 209 -15.57 1.11 -18.85
CA PRO A 209 -14.99 1.95 -17.82
C PRO A 209 -16.12 2.48 -16.91
N MET A 210 -15.85 2.59 -15.61
CA MET A 210 -16.70 3.40 -14.73
C MET A 210 -16.63 4.83 -15.25
N ASP A 211 -17.80 5.43 -15.48
CA ASP A 211 -17.86 6.80 -16.03
C ASP A 211 -17.21 7.79 -15.07
N ASP A 212 -16.35 8.65 -15.64
CA ASP A 212 -15.83 9.90 -15.09
C ASP A 212 -15.01 9.84 -13.78
N GLU A 213 -14.60 8.67 -13.28
CA GLU A 213 -13.73 8.60 -12.13
C GLU A 213 -12.27 8.37 -12.51
N ILE A 214 -11.40 9.12 -11.84
CA ILE A 214 -9.97 8.86 -11.80
C ILE A 214 -9.76 7.55 -11.02
N ILE A 215 -9.76 6.43 -11.73
CA ILE A 215 -9.61 5.08 -11.17
C ILE A 215 -8.24 4.55 -11.54
N THR A 216 -7.53 4.05 -10.54
CA THR A 216 -6.28 3.33 -10.75
C THR A 216 -6.57 1.88 -11.13
N GLU A 217 -5.94 1.41 -12.22
CA GLU A 217 -5.98 0.01 -12.61
C GLU A 217 -4.89 -0.78 -11.86
N LEU A 218 -5.26 -1.93 -11.30
CA LEU A 218 -4.33 -2.87 -10.71
C LEU A 218 -4.06 -4.02 -11.68
N HIS A 219 -2.79 -4.21 -12.04
CA HIS A 219 -2.34 -5.28 -12.91
C HIS A 219 -1.34 -6.20 -12.22
N THR A 220 -1.20 -7.42 -12.73
CA THR A 220 -0.32 -8.44 -12.13
C THR A 220 1.15 -8.27 -12.53
N VAL A 221 1.43 -7.68 -13.71
CA VAL A 221 2.78 -7.56 -14.28
C VAL A 221 3.14 -6.12 -14.66
N ASN A 222 4.44 -5.75 -14.52
CA ASN A 222 4.91 -4.38 -14.77
C ASN A 222 4.74 -3.95 -16.25
N VAL A 223 4.96 -4.86 -17.20
CA VAL A 223 4.87 -4.54 -18.65
C VAL A 223 3.49 -4.00 -19.02
N ASP A 224 2.43 -4.57 -18.47
CA ASP A 224 1.07 -4.08 -18.73
C ASP A 224 0.87 -2.67 -18.10
N VAL A 225 1.41 -2.44 -16.90
CA VAL A 225 1.35 -1.14 -16.20
C VAL A 225 2.07 -0.04 -16.98
N ASP A 226 3.29 -0.30 -17.42
CA ASP A 226 4.09 0.70 -18.11
C ASP A 226 3.43 1.07 -19.45
N ARG A 227 2.97 0.06 -20.22
CA ARG A 227 2.24 0.27 -21.48
C ARG A 227 0.96 1.11 -21.29
N ILE A 228 0.17 0.84 -20.24
CA ILE A 228 -1.08 1.57 -19.99
C ILE A 228 -0.78 3.01 -19.62
N ASN A 229 0.19 3.23 -18.72
CA ASN A 229 0.54 4.58 -18.29
C ASN A 229 1.10 5.42 -19.45
N GLU A 230 1.96 4.85 -20.29
CA GLU A 230 2.50 5.53 -21.48
C GLU A 230 1.39 5.84 -22.50
N ALA A 231 0.56 4.85 -22.85
CA ALA A 231 -0.53 5.04 -23.80
C ALA A 231 -1.52 6.10 -23.31
N ARG A 232 -1.83 6.15 -22.02
CA ARG A 232 -2.71 7.18 -21.43
C ARG A 232 -2.07 8.55 -21.46
N LEU A 233 -0.78 8.67 -21.14
CA LEU A 233 -0.05 9.93 -21.21
C LEU A 233 0.00 10.47 -22.63
N ASP A 234 0.23 9.60 -23.62
CA ASP A 234 0.33 9.99 -25.03
C ASP A 234 -1.01 10.51 -25.60
N THR A 235 -2.15 10.08 -25.03
CA THR A 235 -3.48 10.61 -25.43
C THR A 235 -3.79 12.00 -24.89
N LEU A 236 -3.04 12.49 -23.90
CA LEU A 236 -3.26 13.82 -23.36
C LEU A 236 -2.70 14.90 -24.30
N PRO A 237 -3.45 16.01 -24.51
CA PRO A 237 -2.97 17.13 -25.29
C PRO A 237 -1.88 17.93 -24.55
N GLY A 238 -1.18 18.79 -25.29
CA GLY A 238 -0.20 19.75 -24.76
C GLY A 238 1.22 19.18 -24.65
N ASP A 239 2.11 20.07 -24.19
CA ASP A 239 3.53 19.80 -24.11
C ASP A 239 3.86 18.83 -22.97
N GLU A 240 4.85 18.00 -23.23
CA GLU A 240 5.35 17.01 -22.28
C GLU A 240 6.60 17.52 -21.57
N LEU A 241 6.61 17.48 -20.25
CA LEU A 241 7.74 17.82 -19.42
C LEU A 241 8.43 16.57 -18.87
N PHE A 242 9.77 16.63 -18.82
CA PHE A 242 10.64 15.54 -18.41
C PHE A 242 11.44 15.91 -17.17
N TYR A 243 11.37 15.09 -16.15
CA TYR A 243 12.13 15.26 -14.91
C TYR A 243 13.06 14.09 -14.74
N THR A 244 14.36 14.32 -14.95
CA THR A 244 15.38 13.29 -14.80
C THR A 244 15.90 13.30 -13.37
N GLN A 245 15.97 12.13 -12.74
CA GLN A 245 16.55 12.01 -11.42
C GLN A 245 18.01 12.43 -11.40
N SER A 246 18.45 13.06 -10.33
CA SER A 246 19.85 13.25 -10.01
C SER A 246 20.33 12.24 -8.98
N THR A 247 21.55 11.72 -9.14
CA THR A 247 22.10 10.68 -8.26
C THR A 247 23.47 11.09 -7.74
N THR A 248 23.76 10.72 -6.50
CA THR A 248 25.08 10.95 -5.88
C THR A 248 25.48 9.71 -5.08
N GLY A 249 26.75 9.28 -5.19
CA GLY A 249 27.29 8.14 -4.44
C GLY A 249 27.89 7.06 -5.32
N GLY A 250 28.26 5.93 -4.72
CA GLY A 250 28.82 4.79 -5.46
C GLY A 250 27.78 4.04 -6.29
N LYS A 251 28.16 3.59 -7.49
CA LYS A 251 27.26 2.94 -8.46
C LYS A 251 26.39 1.84 -7.85
N ASN A 252 26.98 0.90 -7.12
CA ASN A 252 26.25 -0.23 -6.51
C ASN A 252 25.20 0.23 -5.49
N TYR A 253 25.51 1.29 -4.73
CA TYR A 253 24.57 1.88 -3.77
C TYR A 253 23.45 2.63 -4.46
N ILE A 254 23.72 3.32 -5.57
CA ILE A 254 22.71 3.98 -6.40
C ILE A 254 21.76 2.94 -6.99
N GLU A 255 22.27 1.86 -7.59
CA GLU A 255 21.44 0.78 -8.15
C GLU A 255 20.57 0.11 -7.08
N SER A 256 21.11 -0.10 -5.88
CA SER A 256 20.33 -0.62 -4.75
C SER A 256 19.23 0.34 -4.33
N LEU A 257 19.51 1.64 -4.27
CA LEU A 257 18.54 2.66 -3.90
C LEU A 257 17.45 2.80 -4.98
N GLN A 258 17.81 2.76 -6.27
CA GLN A 258 16.85 2.81 -7.40
C GLN A 258 15.80 1.71 -7.36
N ARG A 259 16.17 0.51 -6.90
CA ARG A 259 15.21 -0.61 -6.75
C ARG A 259 14.16 -0.36 -5.65
N SER A 260 14.47 0.48 -4.68
CA SER A 260 13.57 0.81 -3.57
C SER A 260 12.78 2.11 -3.79
N VAL A 261 13.24 2.97 -4.69
CA VAL A 261 12.55 4.24 -5.03
C VAL A 261 11.48 3.97 -6.07
N LEU A 262 10.24 4.40 -5.77
CA LEU A 262 9.11 4.22 -6.69
C LEU A 262 9.02 5.30 -7.77
N ALA A 263 9.65 6.46 -7.57
CA ALA A 263 9.73 7.49 -8.58
C ALA A 263 10.58 6.98 -9.75
N PRO A 264 10.14 7.16 -11.01
CA PRO A 264 10.88 6.69 -12.17
C PRO A 264 12.17 7.50 -12.39
N ASN A 265 13.15 6.88 -13.05
CA ASN A 265 14.40 7.57 -13.39
C ASN A 265 14.16 8.81 -14.24
N VAL A 266 13.20 8.73 -15.16
CA VAL A 266 12.69 9.85 -15.95
C VAL A 266 11.17 9.87 -15.75
N LEU A 267 10.68 10.92 -15.11
CA LEU A 267 9.26 11.15 -14.93
C LEU A 267 8.77 12.02 -16.10
N ARG A 268 7.82 11.51 -16.85
CA ARG A 268 7.13 12.19 -17.96
C ARG A 268 5.77 12.69 -17.49
N LEU A 269 5.45 13.94 -17.68
CA LEU A 269 4.17 14.53 -17.27
C LEU A 269 3.60 15.45 -18.35
N LYS A 270 2.28 15.43 -18.44
CA LYS A 270 1.48 16.44 -19.18
C LYS A 270 0.39 16.95 -18.26
N LYS A 271 -0.17 18.12 -18.57
CA LYS A 271 -1.39 18.62 -17.93
C LYS A 271 -2.51 17.59 -18.07
N GLY A 272 -3.24 17.32 -17.00
CA GLY A 272 -4.27 16.28 -16.95
C GLY A 272 -3.75 14.87 -16.60
N ALA A 273 -2.43 14.68 -16.46
CA ALA A 273 -1.89 13.37 -16.10
C ALA A 273 -2.31 12.94 -14.70
N LEU A 274 -2.79 11.71 -14.58
CA LEU A 274 -3.06 11.07 -13.30
C LEU A 274 -1.76 10.61 -12.68
N VAL A 275 -1.50 11.08 -11.47
CA VAL A 275 -0.26 10.79 -10.74
C VAL A 275 -0.54 10.30 -9.32
N MET A 276 0.45 9.62 -8.76
CA MET A 276 0.47 9.18 -7.38
C MET A 276 1.71 9.73 -6.69
N ALA A 277 1.54 10.27 -5.48
CA ALA A 277 2.67 10.58 -4.61
C ALA A 277 3.33 9.30 -4.14
N VAL A 278 4.66 9.24 -4.22
CA VAL A 278 5.46 8.07 -3.81
C VAL A 278 6.33 8.33 -2.57
N LYS A 279 5.99 9.39 -1.84
CA LYS A 279 6.60 9.77 -0.56
C LYS A 279 5.58 10.52 0.30
N ASN A 280 5.80 10.56 1.62
CA ASN A 280 4.97 11.33 2.54
C ASN A 280 5.42 12.80 2.54
N SER A 281 4.47 13.73 2.50
CA SER A 281 4.75 15.15 2.68
C SER A 281 5.12 15.45 4.13
N PRO A 282 6.20 16.21 4.40
CA PRO A 282 6.57 16.63 5.75
C PRO A 282 5.44 17.42 6.46
N ASP A 283 4.72 18.24 5.71
CA ASP A 283 3.62 19.10 6.20
C ASP A 283 2.23 18.43 6.10
N LYS A 284 2.19 17.11 5.85
CA LYS A 284 0.96 16.29 5.77
C LYS A 284 -0.05 16.74 4.72
N LYS A 285 0.40 17.37 3.67
CA LYS A 285 -0.48 17.76 2.54
C LYS A 285 -0.91 16.53 1.72
N TYR A 286 -0.03 15.55 1.57
CA TYR A 286 -0.27 14.26 0.92
C TYR A 286 0.51 13.15 1.65
N VAL A 287 0.15 11.93 1.38
CA VAL A 287 0.86 10.73 1.85
C VAL A 287 1.22 9.83 0.66
N ASN A 288 2.15 8.93 0.86
CA ASN A 288 2.48 7.92 -0.13
C ASN A 288 1.20 7.14 -0.55
N GLY A 289 0.96 7.02 -1.86
CA GLY A 289 -0.26 6.46 -2.41
C GLY A 289 -1.38 7.49 -2.67
N SER A 290 -1.21 8.78 -2.29
CA SER A 290 -2.19 9.83 -2.62
C SER A 290 -2.26 10.04 -4.12
N LEU A 291 -3.47 9.90 -4.68
CA LEU A 291 -3.76 10.15 -6.09
C LEU A 291 -4.10 11.63 -6.32
N GLY A 292 -3.65 12.15 -7.44
CA GLY A 292 -3.93 13.53 -7.88
C GLY A 292 -3.78 13.69 -9.39
N VAL A 293 -4.18 14.84 -9.88
CA VAL A 293 -4.09 15.21 -11.31
C VAL A 293 -3.15 16.40 -11.45
N VAL A 294 -2.33 16.40 -12.49
CA VAL A 294 -1.50 17.54 -12.88
C VAL A 294 -2.40 18.63 -13.40
N MET A 295 -2.57 19.71 -12.64
CA MET A 295 -3.41 20.85 -13.03
C MET A 295 -2.67 21.79 -13.96
N ASP A 296 -1.40 22.06 -13.65
CA ASP A 296 -0.54 22.94 -14.42
C ASP A 296 0.91 22.77 -14.01
N PHE A 297 1.80 23.60 -14.55
CA PHE A 297 3.20 23.68 -14.18
C PHE A 297 3.52 25.10 -13.72
N GLU A 298 4.31 25.23 -12.65
CA GLU A 298 4.68 26.50 -12.07
C GLU A 298 5.57 27.30 -13.02
N ALA A 299 5.21 28.56 -13.29
CA ALA A 299 5.98 29.41 -14.18
C ALA A 299 7.41 29.63 -13.67
N GLY A 300 8.41 29.38 -14.49
CA GLY A 300 9.83 29.57 -14.20
C GLY A 300 10.55 28.34 -13.63
N THR A 301 9.91 27.52 -12.79
CA THR A 301 10.48 26.28 -12.25
C THR A 301 10.04 25.05 -13.03
N GLU A 302 8.92 25.15 -13.74
CA GLU A 302 8.24 24.05 -14.42
C GLU A 302 7.85 22.90 -13.47
N TYR A 303 7.81 23.13 -12.15
CA TYR A 303 7.37 22.09 -11.21
C TYR A 303 5.88 21.82 -11.32
N PRO A 304 5.44 20.54 -11.31
CA PRO A 304 4.04 20.18 -11.49
C PRO A 304 3.19 20.61 -10.28
N ILE A 305 2.06 21.24 -10.58
CA ILE A 305 1.02 21.62 -9.62
C ILE A 305 -0.03 20.50 -9.62
N ILE A 306 -0.15 19.82 -8.50
CA ILE A 306 -1.02 18.65 -8.36
C ILE A 306 -2.24 18.98 -7.50
N GLU A 307 -3.42 18.73 -8.02
CA GLU A 307 -4.63 18.66 -7.22
C GLU A 307 -4.85 17.21 -6.76
N PHE A 308 -4.66 16.96 -5.46
CA PHE A 308 -4.90 15.66 -4.87
C PHE A 308 -6.40 15.41 -4.63
N LYS A 309 -6.85 14.14 -4.66
CA LYS A 309 -8.24 13.75 -4.34
C LYS A 309 -8.75 14.28 -2.98
N SER A 310 -7.85 14.69 -2.09
CA SER A 310 -8.20 15.36 -0.83
C SER A 310 -8.66 16.81 -1.00
N GLY A 311 -8.64 17.36 -2.22
CA GLY A 311 -8.92 18.76 -2.55
C GLY A 311 -7.74 19.71 -2.27
N LYS A 312 -6.57 19.17 -1.87
CA LYS A 312 -5.37 19.98 -1.65
C LYS A 312 -4.60 20.15 -2.95
N VAL A 313 -4.22 21.39 -3.26
CA VAL A 313 -3.36 21.73 -4.39
C VAL A 313 -1.93 21.95 -3.88
N VAL A 314 -0.95 21.31 -4.50
CA VAL A 314 0.46 21.34 -4.07
C VAL A 314 1.38 21.42 -5.29
N THR A 315 2.31 22.37 -5.30
CA THR A 315 3.45 22.35 -6.21
C THR A 315 4.45 21.29 -5.74
N MET A 316 4.73 20.28 -6.56
CA MET A 316 5.60 19.17 -6.22
C MET A 316 7.04 19.47 -6.63
N THR A 317 7.90 19.63 -5.65
CA THR A 317 9.34 19.87 -5.84
C THR A 317 10.13 18.58 -5.72
N PRO A 318 11.36 18.51 -6.27
CA PRO A 318 12.25 17.38 -6.06
C PRO A 318 12.47 17.10 -4.57
N ASP A 319 12.42 15.83 -4.21
CA ASP A 319 12.72 15.34 -2.87
C ASP A 319 13.80 14.24 -2.95
N THR A 320 14.49 13.99 -1.85
CA THR A 320 15.69 13.16 -1.84
C THR A 320 15.46 11.87 -1.05
N TRP A 321 15.78 10.73 -1.67
CA TRP A 321 15.94 9.45 -0.99
C TRP A 321 17.42 9.22 -0.71
N GLU A 322 17.74 8.76 0.48
CA GLU A 322 19.12 8.53 0.91
C GLU A 322 19.31 7.08 1.34
N LEU A 323 20.40 6.49 0.87
CA LEU A 323 20.94 5.26 1.43
C LEU A 323 22.03 5.63 2.41
N ARG A 324 21.78 5.37 3.68
CA ARG A 324 22.74 5.64 4.76
C ARG A 324 23.30 4.34 5.32
N ASP A 325 24.54 4.41 5.75
CA ASP A 325 25.23 3.36 6.47
C ASP A 325 25.77 4.00 7.76
N GLY A 326 25.00 3.88 8.82
CA GLY A 326 25.13 4.73 10.00
C GLY A 326 24.87 6.20 9.67
N ASP A 327 25.72 7.07 10.15
CA ASP A 327 25.66 8.51 9.87
C ASP A 327 26.18 8.85 8.48
N LYS A 328 26.86 7.91 7.81
CA LYS A 328 27.47 8.16 6.51
C LYS A 328 26.48 7.94 5.37
N LYS A 329 26.22 8.98 4.61
CA LYS A 329 25.45 8.93 3.36
C LYS A 329 26.28 8.19 2.29
N ARG A 330 25.77 7.07 1.76
CA ARG A 330 26.41 6.24 0.73
C ARG A 330 25.93 6.57 -0.67
N ALA A 331 24.64 6.85 -0.79
CA ALA A 331 24.03 7.29 -2.03
C ALA A 331 22.81 8.15 -1.76
N SER A 332 22.43 8.97 -2.73
CA SER A 332 21.14 9.64 -2.77
C SER A 332 20.59 9.73 -4.18
N ILE A 333 19.28 9.77 -4.26
CA ILE A 333 18.50 10.02 -5.47
C ILE A 333 17.60 11.20 -5.18
N SER A 334 17.62 12.22 -6.02
CA SER A 334 16.68 13.33 -5.98
C SER A 334 15.79 13.29 -7.23
N GLN A 335 14.47 13.27 -7.02
CA GLN A 335 13.46 13.24 -8.07
C GLN A 335 12.16 13.86 -7.54
N ILE A 336 11.28 14.32 -8.40
CA ILE A 336 9.91 14.67 -8.03
C ILE A 336 9.23 13.41 -7.51
N PRO A 337 8.65 13.43 -6.28
CA PRO A 337 8.11 12.22 -5.64
C PRO A 337 6.73 11.83 -6.22
N LEU A 338 6.67 11.67 -7.54
CA LEU A 338 5.50 11.30 -8.30
C LEU A 338 5.79 10.14 -9.25
N ARG A 339 4.73 9.45 -9.62
CA ARG A 339 4.68 8.51 -10.75
C ARG A 339 3.32 8.58 -11.43
N LEU A 340 3.24 8.16 -12.70
CA LEU A 340 1.96 7.95 -13.37
C LEU A 340 1.16 6.86 -12.63
N ALA A 341 -0.16 7.05 -12.56
CA ALA A 341 -1.02 6.24 -11.70
C ALA A 341 -2.33 5.78 -12.35
N TRP A 342 -2.43 5.78 -13.67
CA TRP A 342 -3.55 5.10 -14.34
C TRP A 342 -3.51 3.59 -14.12
N ALA A 343 -2.30 3.02 -14.05
CA ALA A 343 -2.10 1.64 -13.68
C ALA A 343 -0.93 1.49 -12.69
N ILE A 344 -1.04 0.52 -11.77
CA ILE A 344 0.02 0.08 -10.86
C ILE A 344 -0.03 -1.44 -10.72
N THR A 345 1.06 -2.07 -10.27
CA THR A 345 1.01 -3.51 -10.00
C THR A 345 0.38 -3.83 -8.65
N VAL A 346 -0.24 -5.00 -8.52
CA VAL A 346 -0.77 -5.53 -7.25
C VAL A 346 0.31 -5.50 -6.16
N HIS A 347 1.55 -5.89 -6.48
CA HIS A 347 2.68 -5.82 -5.54
C HIS A 347 2.92 -4.40 -5.00
N LYS A 348 2.89 -3.39 -5.88
CA LYS A 348 3.10 -1.99 -5.49
C LYS A 348 1.89 -1.38 -4.79
N SER A 349 0.71 -2.00 -4.87
CA SER A 349 -0.49 -1.58 -4.14
C SER A 349 -0.55 -2.11 -2.70
N GLN A 350 0.36 -3.03 -2.32
CA GLN A 350 0.40 -3.58 -0.97
C GLN A 350 0.57 -2.46 0.08
N GLY A 351 -0.16 -2.56 1.19
CA GLY A 351 -0.22 -1.50 2.20
C GLY A 351 -1.13 -0.31 1.86
N MET A 352 -1.49 -0.09 0.59
CA MET A 352 -2.37 1.01 0.18
C MET A 352 -3.84 0.73 0.42
N THR A 353 -4.66 1.79 0.48
CA THR A 353 -6.12 1.75 0.40
C THR A 353 -6.57 2.61 -0.76
N LEU A 354 -7.35 2.04 -1.66
CA LEU A 354 -7.90 2.72 -2.83
C LEU A 354 -9.40 2.98 -2.62
N ASP A 355 -9.86 4.16 -2.99
CA ASP A 355 -11.29 4.50 -2.91
C ASP A 355 -12.09 3.73 -3.95
N ALA A 356 -11.51 3.52 -5.14
CA ALA A 356 -12.01 2.64 -6.18
C ALA A 356 -10.84 2.04 -6.96
N ALA A 357 -11.03 0.83 -7.50
CA ALA A 357 -10.01 0.17 -8.31
C ALA A 357 -10.62 -0.66 -9.44
N ARG A 358 -9.95 -0.62 -10.59
CA ARG A 358 -10.19 -1.52 -11.72
C ARG A 358 -9.09 -2.56 -11.74
N ILE A 359 -9.42 -3.83 -11.57
CA ILE A 359 -8.45 -4.88 -11.28
C ILE A 359 -8.44 -5.94 -12.39
N ASP A 360 -7.26 -6.20 -12.95
CA ASP A 360 -7.02 -7.28 -13.91
C ASP A 360 -6.24 -8.41 -13.24
N LEU A 361 -6.93 -9.51 -12.96
CA LEU A 361 -6.36 -10.72 -12.37
C LEU A 361 -6.32 -11.91 -13.35
N ARG A 362 -6.53 -11.67 -14.64
CA ARG A 362 -6.46 -12.75 -15.66
C ARG A 362 -5.08 -13.40 -15.77
N LYS A 363 -4.03 -12.66 -15.41
CA LYS A 363 -2.64 -13.11 -15.40
C LYS A 363 -2.08 -13.27 -13.98
N ALA A 364 -2.92 -13.53 -12.98
CA ALA A 364 -2.42 -13.83 -11.63
C ALA A 364 -1.59 -15.12 -11.67
N PHE A 365 -0.40 -15.09 -11.06
CA PHE A 365 0.61 -16.14 -11.19
C PHE A 365 1.14 -16.65 -9.83
N VAL A 366 0.71 -16.06 -8.72
CA VAL A 366 1.08 -16.47 -7.37
C VAL A 366 -0.15 -16.40 -6.46
N GLU A 367 -0.23 -17.35 -5.54
CA GLU A 367 -1.26 -17.39 -4.50
C GLU A 367 -1.22 -16.15 -3.62
N GLY A 368 -2.39 -15.72 -3.11
CA GLY A 368 -2.53 -14.48 -2.34
C GLY A 368 -2.63 -13.21 -3.17
N MET A 369 -2.26 -13.22 -4.46
CA MET A 369 -2.28 -12.01 -5.31
C MET A 369 -3.68 -11.43 -5.43
N GLY A 370 -4.70 -12.27 -5.65
CA GLY A 370 -6.09 -11.82 -5.70
C GLY A 370 -6.56 -11.29 -4.34
N TYR A 371 -6.24 -11.96 -3.25
CA TYR A 371 -6.54 -11.47 -1.90
C TYR A 371 -5.94 -10.08 -1.65
N VAL A 372 -4.66 -9.88 -2.02
CA VAL A 372 -4.02 -8.55 -1.92
C VAL A 372 -4.78 -7.53 -2.75
N ALA A 373 -5.08 -7.82 -4.02
CA ALA A 373 -5.73 -6.87 -4.92
C ALA A 373 -7.14 -6.49 -4.44
N LEU A 374 -7.97 -7.49 -4.11
CA LEU A 374 -9.34 -7.29 -3.64
C LEU A 374 -9.40 -6.55 -2.30
N SER A 375 -8.43 -6.79 -1.41
CA SER A 375 -8.34 -6.11 -0.12
C SER A 375 -7.91 -4.64 -0.21
N ARG A 376 -7.60 -4.10 -1.39
CA ARG A 376 -7.22 -2.68 -1.57
C ARG A 376 -8.40 -1.74 -1.48
N VAL A 377 -9.59 -2.16 -1.88
CA VAL A 377 -10.82 -1.35 -1.86
C VAL A 377 -11.61 -1.51 -0.57
N LYS A 378 -12.49 -0.56 -0.28
CA LYS A 378 -13.28 -0.53 0.95
C LYS A 378 -14.56 -1.37 0.85
N ASN A 379 -15.13 -1.48 -0.34
CA ASN A 379 -16.40 -2.17 -0.59
C ASN A 379 -16.42 -2.78 -2.00
N LEU A 380 -17.31 -3.74 -2.18
CA LEU A 380 -17.49 -4.44 -3.46
C LEU A 380 -18.00 -3.51 -4.58
N PHE A 381 -18.73 -2.45 -4.21
CA PHE A 381 -19.25 -1.49 -5.18
C PHE A 381 -18.15 -0.68 -5.86
N SER A 382 -17.10 -0.32 -5.13
CA SER A 382 -15.94 0.41 -5.65
C SER A 382 -14.93 -0.49 -6.40
N LEU A 383 -15.24 -1.79 -6.54
CA LEU A 383 -14.48 -2.76 -7.29
C LEU A 383 -15.04 -2.91 -8.70
N GLN A 384 -14.17 -2.82 -9.71
CA GLN A 384 -14.42 -3.27 -11.06
C GLN A 384 -13.38 -4.32 -11.43
N LEU A 385 -13.80 -5.44 -11.99
CA LEU A 385 -12.91 -6.48 -12.49
C LEU A 385 -12.87 -6.46 -14.02
N LEU A 386 -11.67 -6.54 -14.59
CA LEU A 386 -11.47 -6.84 -16.01
C LEU A 386 -11.51 -8.33 -16.31
N GLY A 387 -11.33 -9.12 -15.26
CA GLY A 387 -11.37 -10.56 -15.26
C GLY A 387 -10.42 -11.14 -14.22
N LEU A 388 -10.57 -12.42 -13.97
CA LEU A 388 -9.76 -13.16 -13.02
C LEU A 388 -9.54 -14.60 -13.52
N ASN A 389 -8.42 -15.19 -13.11
CA ASN A 389 -8.13 -16.60 -13.31
C ASN A 389 -8.29 -17.37 -11.98
N GLN A 390 -8.19 -18.68 -12.04
CA GLN A 390 -8.33 -19.54 -10.87
C GLN A 390 -7.24 -19.25 -9.80
N MET A 391 -6.02 -18.89 -10.21
CA MET A 391 -4.92 -18.56 -9.29
C MET A 391 -5.24 -17.35 -8.42
N ALA A 392 -5.98 -16.37 -8.96
CA ALA A 392 -6.39 -15.19 -8.21
C ALA A 392 -7.30 -15.48 -7.01
N LEU A 393 -8.01 -16.60 -7.05
CA LEU A 393 -8.92 -17.02 -5.97
C LEU A 393 -8.23 -17.92 -4.92
N ARG A 394 -6.99 -18.32 -5.18
CA ARG A 394 -6.23 -19.18 -4.27
C ARG A 394 -5.41 -18.38 -3.28
N VAL A 395 -5.32 -18.92 -2.08
CA VAL A 395 -4.37 -18.56 -1.05
C VAL A 395 -3.47 -19.76 -0.76
N SER A 396 -2.28 -19.51 -0.23
CA SER A 396 -1.33 -20.57 0.07
C SER A 396 -1.88 -21.52 1.15
N GLU A 397 -1.82 -22.83 0.90
CA GLU A 397 -2.16 -23.86 1.85
C GLU A 397 -1.24 -23.80 3.09
N ASP A 398 0.05 -23.50 2.88
CA ASP A 398 0.98 -23.26 3.99
C ASP A 398 0.52 -22.08 4.86
N ALA A 399 0.02 -20.99 4.25
CA ALA A 399 -0.50 -19.85 4.98
C ALA A 399 -1.74 -20.22 5.81
N GLN A 400 -2.61 -21.09 5.32
CA GLN A 400 -3.78 -21.58 6.05
C GLN A 400 -3.35 -22.42 7.26
N ASN A 401 -2.42 -23.35 7.07
CA ASN A 401 -1.87 -24.17 8.14
C ASN A 401 -1.19 -23.32 9.23
N ILE A 402 -0.41 -22.32 8.82
CA ILE A 402 0.23 -21.36 9.72
C ILE A 402 -0.82 -20.55 10.48
N ASP A 403 -1.88 -20.08 9.83
CA ASP A 403 -2.92 -19.26 10.45
C ASP A 403 -3.65 -20.01 11.57
N VAL A 404 -3.92 -21.32 11.40
CA VAL A 404 -4.51 -22.16 12.43
C VAL A 404 -3.63 -22.16 13.68
N LEU A 405 -2.33 -22.44 13.53
CA LEU A 405 -1.39 -22.48 14.65
C LEU A 405 -1.23 -21.10 15.31
N LEU A 406 -1.20 -20.02 14.51
CA LEU A 406 -1.10 -18.66 15.03
C LEU A 406 -2.35 -18.26 15.82
N ARG A 407 -3.55 -18.65 15.39
CA ARG A 407 -4.80 -18.37 16.12
C ARG A 407 -4.85 -19.10 17.44
N GLU A 408 -4.45 -20.38 17.47
CA GLU A 408 -4.37 -21.16 18.70
C GLU A 408 -3.39 -20.55 19.70
N LYS A 409 -2.18 -20.19 19.24
CA LYS A 409 -1.19 -19.53 20.08
C LYS A 409 -1.68 -18.15 20.54
N ALA A 410 -2.27 -17.35 19.66
CA ALA A 410 -2.83 -16.05 20.01
C ALA A 410 -3.90 -16.13 21.10
N ALA A 411 -4.74 -17.17 21.09
CA ALA A 411 -5.74 -17.39 22.14
C ALA A 411 -5.10 -17.71 23.50
N ARG A 412 -4.00 -18.46 23.52
CA ARG A 412 -3.21 -18.72 24.74
C ARG A 412 -2.51 -17.45 25.23
N ASP A 413 -1.86 -16.73 24.32
CA ASP A 413 -1.14 -15.49 24.63
C ASP A 413 -2.09 -14.40 25.14
N GLN A 414 -3.29 -14.28 24.57
CA GLN A 414 -4.30 -13.33 25.08
C GLN A 414 -4.67 -13.61 26.55
N LYS A 415 -4.80 -14.87 26.93
CA LYS A 415 -5.05 -15.23 28.34
C LYS A 415 -3.85 -14.91 29.23
N ARG A 416 -2.63 -15.19 28.76
CA ARG A 416 -1.37 -14.88 29.47
C ARG A 416 -1.26 -13.39 29.81
N PHE A 417 -1.68 -12.51 28.89
CA PHE A 417 -1.57 -11.05 29.05
C PHE A 417 -2.87 -10.37 29.47
N ALA A 418 -3.89 -11.10 29.92
CA ALA A 418 -5.17 -10.54 30.36
C ALA A 418 -5.01 -9.47 31.46
N TYR A 419 -3.95 -9.54 32.29
CA TYR A 419 -3.65 -8.56 33.33
C TYR A 419 -3.32 -7.16 32.77
N LEU A 420 -2.97 -7.02 31.48
CA LEU A 420 -2.72 -5.75 30.81
C LEU A 420 -4.00 -5.08 30.30
N GLU A 421 -5.16 -5.74 30.32
CA GLU A 421 -6.40 -5.19 29.75
C GLU A 421 -6.84 -3.89 30.44
N GLU A 422 -6.65 -3.76 31.76
CA GLU A 422 -6.99 -2.53 32.47
C GLU A 422 -6.07 -1.35 32.07
N LEU A 423 -4.79 -1.60 31.84
CA LEU A 423 -3.85 -0.60 31.31
C LEU A 423 -4.23 -0.22 29.88
N ALA A 424 -4.59 -1.18 29.06
CA ALA A 424 -5.03 -0.97 27.70
C ALA A 424 -6.30 -0.08 27.63
N LYS A 425 -7.26 -0.31 28.52
CA LYS A 425 -8.47 0.54 28.62
C LYS A 425 -8.12 1.98 29.04
N LYS A 426 -7.27 2.17 30.04
CA LYS A 426 -6.80 3.51 30.47
C LYS A 426 -6.10 4.23 29.31
N ARG A 427 -5.14 3.57 28.65
CA ARG A 427 -4.40 4.17 27.53
C ARG A 427 -5.30 4.48 26.33
N SER A 428 -6.30 3.68 26.03
CA SER A 428 -7.25 3.95 24.95
C SER A 428 -8.10 5.20 25.18
N THR A 429 -8.29 5.62 26.44
CA THR A 429 -8.95 6.90 26.78
C THR A 429 -8.01 8.10 26.70
N GLU A 430 -6.71 7.89 26.89
CA GLU A 430 -5.68 8.94 26.86
C GLU A 430 -5.10 9.17 25.46
N LEU A 431 -5.11 8.16 24.61
CA LEU A 431 -4.71 8.34 23.21
C LEU A 431 -5.68 9.31 22.54
N PRO A 432 -5.18 10.37 21.85
CA PRO A 432 -6.06 11.26 21.13
C PRO A 432 -6.86 10.40 20.17
N LYS A 433 -8.15 10.24 20.42
CA LYS A 433 -9.08 9.71 19.43
C LYS A 433 -8.79 10.52 18.20
N LYS A 434 -8.34 9.87 17.09
CA LYS A 434 -8.36 10.58 15.80
C LYS A 434 -9.69 11.30 15.80
N PRO A 435 -9.72 12.62 15.52
CA PRO A 435 -11.00 13.23 15.25
C PRO A 435 -11.58 12.28 14.21
N VAL A 436 -12.71 11.67 14.53
CA VAL A 436 -13.54 11.03 13.54
C VAL A 436 -13.85 12.20 12.63
N LYS A 437 -12.97 12.43 11.62
CA LYS A 437 -13.46 13.06 10.42
C LYS A 437 -14.59 12.09 10.08
N LYS A 438 -15.81 12.52 10.32
CA LYS A 438 -16.92 12.07 9.51
C LYS A 438 -16.47 12.38 8.09
N SER A 439 -15.66 11.47 7.54
CA SER A 439 -15.67 11.29 6.12
C SER A 439 -17.12 10.93 5.92
N SER A 440 -17.90 11.91 5.48
CA SER A 440 -19.12 11.58 4.78
C SER A 440 -18.65 10.48 3.84
N GLY A 441 -19.01 9.24 4.14
CA GLY A 441 -18.52 8.10 3.41
C GLY A 441 -18.80 8.40 1.96
N TRP A 442 -17.95 7.94 1.03
CA TRP A 442 -18.20 8.12 -0.40
C TRP A 442 -19.67 7.75 -0.73
N SER A 443 -20.22 6.72 -0.07
CA SER A 443 -21.64 6.37 -0.10
C SER A 443 -22.56 7.50 0.42
N GLU A 444 -22.22 8.24 1.46
CA GLU A 444 -22.99 9.41 1.92
C GLU A 444 -22.87 10.59 0.94
N LYS A 445 -21.68 10.81 0.36
CA LYS A 445 -21.49 11.82 -0.70
C LYS A 445 -22.27 11.46 -1.94
N ILE A 446 -22.24 10.19 -2.37
CA ILE A 446 -23.07 9.69 -3.47
C ILE A 446 -24.56 9.80 -3.12
N ALA A 447 -24.97 9.39 -1.93
CA ALA A 447 -26.37 9.50 -1.50
C ALA A 447 -26.83 10.97 -1.52
N LYS A 448 -26.03 11.88 -0.94
CA LYS A 448 -26.32 13.32 -0.95
C LYS A 448 -26.30 13.93 -2.34
N MET A 449 -25.43 13.46 -3.23
CA MET A 449 -25.36 13.91 -4.61
C MET A 449 -26.54 13.37 -5.44
N ARG A 450 -27.03 12.15 -5.11
CA ARG A 450 -28.23 11.56 -5.72
C ARG A 450 -29.53 12.22 -5.26
N GLU A 451 -29.55 12.89 -4.13
CA GLU A 451 -30.67 13.76 -3.74
C GLU A 451 -30.88 14.90 -4.75
N THR A 452 -29.77 15.42 -5.28
CA THR A 452 -29.80 16.53 -6.27
C THR A 452 -29.76 16.00 -7.70
N TYR A 453 -28.98 14.95 -7.95
CA TYR A 453 -28.75 14.33 -9.26
C TYR A 453 -29.00 12.82 -9.17
N PRO A 454 -30.25 12.35 -9.38
CA PRO A 454 -30.63 10.94 -9.14
C PRO A 454 -29.75 9.91 -9.86
N ASN A 455 -29.22 10.26 -11.03
CA ASN A 455 -28.36 9.39 -11.83
C ASN A 455 -26.86 9.67 -11.66
N ALA A 456 -26.49 10.42 -10.61
CA ALA A 456 -25.07 10.65 -10.29
C ALA A 456 -24.37 9.31 -10.01
N TYR A 457 -23.20 9.11 -10.67
CA TYR A 457 -22.39 7.90 -10.56
C TYR A 457 -23.07 6.60 -11.02
N MET A 458 -24.13 6.72 -11.81
CA MET A 458 -24.72 5.57 -12.52
C MET A 458 -24.11 5.44 -13.92
N PRO A 459 -23.95 4.20 -14.46
CA PRO A 459 -23.55 4.00 -15.85
C PRO A 459 -24.48 4.76 -16.81
N TRP A 460 -23.92 5.30 -17.91
CA TRP A 460 -24.72 5.91 -18.95
C TRP A 460 -25.42 4.82 -19.78
N GLU A 461 -26.72 4.96 -19.93
CA GLU A 461 -27.49 4.08 -20.79
C GLU A 461 -27.50 4.61 -22.22
N ALA A 462 -27.61 3.69 -23.20
CA ALA A 462 -27.68 4.07 -24.60
C ALA A 462 -28.84 5.04 -24.90
N SER A 463 -29.95 4.86 -24.20
CA SER A 463 -31.15 5.74 -24.24
C SER A 463 -30.82 7.18 -23.79
N GLN A 464 -30.01 7.32 -22.75
CA GLN A 464 -29.57 8.62 -22.25
C GLN A 464 -28.60 9.33 -23.22
N ASP A 465 -27.74 8.56 -23.90
CA ASP A 465 -26.85 9.11 -24.93
C ASP A 465 -27.62 9.63 -26.14
N VAL A 466 -28.63 8.89 -26.59
CA VAL A 466 -29.51 9.32 -27.68
C VAL A 466 -30.25 10.60 -27.30
N LEU A 467 -30.84 10.62 -26.10
CA LEU A 467 -31.57 11.77 -25.59
C LEU A 467 -30.66 13.00 -25.39
N LEU A 468 -29.44 12.79 -24.87
CA LEU A 468 -28.44 13.84 -24.70
C LEU A 468 -28.11 14.50 -26.04
N LYS A 469 -27.82 13.69 -27.07
CA LYS A 469 -27.48 14.18 -28.42
C LYS A 469 -28.62 14.94 -29.05
N GLU A 470 -29.83 14.35 -29.04
CA GLU A 470 -31.02 14.95 -29.62
C GLU A 470 -31.32 16.32 -28.99
N LYS A 471 -31.35 16.40 -27.67
CA LYS A 471 -31.69 17.63 -26.96
C LYS A 471 -30.60 18.68 -27.10
N PHE A 472 -29.32 18.29 -27.10
CA PHE A 472 -28.22 19.22 -27.32
C PHE A 472 -28.25 19.83 -28.76
N GLN A 473 -28.48 19.00 -29.79
CA GLN A 473 -28.63 19.45 -31.16
C GLN A 473 -29.84 20.40 -31.35
N ASN A 474 -30.86 20.22 -30.50
CA ASN A 474 -32.04 21.11 -30.47
C ASN A 474 -31.85 22.35 -29.58
N GLY A 475 -30.60 22.66 -29.16
CA GLY A 475 -30.26 23.91 -28.46
C GLY A 475 -30.45 23.86 -26.93
N ALA A 476 -30.57 22.69 -26.33
CA ALA A 476 -30.65 22.59 -24.87
C ALA A 476 -29.30 22.90 -24.21
N THR A 477 -29.32 23.73 -23.17
CA THR A 477 -28.12 24.09 -22.40
C THR A 477 -27.66 22.94 -21.51
N VAL A 478 -26.38 22.90 -21.10
CA VAL A 478 -25.82 21.91 -20.17
C VAL A 478 -26.64 21.82 -18.88
N LYS A 479 -27.10 22.95 -18.37
CA LYS A 479 -27.94 23.03 -17.17
C LYS A 479 -29.32 22.39 -17.33
N GLN A 480 -29.92 22.53 -18.52
CA GLN A 480 -31.18 21.88 -18.86
C GLN A 480 -31.00 20.36 -19.01
N LEU A 481 -29.91 19.94 -19.66
CA LEU A 481 -29.54 18.53 -19.82
C LEU A 481 -29.20 17.87 -18.49
N SER A 482 -28.51 18.59 -17.60
CA SER A 482 -28.25 18.15 -16.22
C SER A 482 -29.52 17.82 -15.46
N LYS A 483 -30.52 18.71 -15.51
CA LYS A 483 -31.84 18.49 -14.90
C LYS A 483 -32.60 17.33 -15.54
N LEU A 484 -32.62 17.27 -16.87
CA LEU A 484 -33.32 16.25 -17.63
C LEU A 484 -32.79 14.84 -17.37
N LEU A 485 -31.48 14.70 -17.34
CA LEU A 485 -30.79 13.41 -17.19
C LEU A 485 -30.48 13.06 -15.73
N GLY A 486 -30.74 13.97 -14.78
CA GLY A 486 -30.45 13.76 -13.37
C GLY A 486 -28.96 13.56 -13.07
N ARG A 487 -28.08 14.23 -13.84
CA ARG A 487 -26.64 14.12 -13.74
C ARG A 487 -26.00 15.48 -13.54
N HIS A 488 -24.83 15.51 -12.86
CA HIS A 488 -24.06 16.74 -12.64
C HIS A 488 -23.64 17.39 -13.97
N GLU A 489 -23.61 18.71 -14.02
CA GLU A 489 -23.26 19.50 -15.23
C GLU A 489 -21.91 19.10 -15.82
N GLY A 490 -20.90 18.83 -14.98
CA GLY A 490 -19.60 18.32 -15.41
C GLY A 490 -19.67 16.99 -16.15
N SER A 491 -20.51 16.06 -15.70
CA SER A 491 -20.73 14.77 -16.36
C SER A 491 -21.44 14.92 -17.71
N ILE A 492 -22.37 15.87 -17.80
CA ILE A 492 -23.04 16.23 -19.07
C ILE A 492 -22.04 16.81 -20.06
N MET A 493 -21.21 17.77 -19.61
CA MET A 493 -20.20 18.43 -20.47
C MET A 493 -19.20 17.40 -21.02
N MET A 494 -18.63 16.55 -20.19
CA MET A 494 -17.69 15.51 -20.62
C MET A 494 -18.35 14.51 -21.59
N ARG A 495 -19.64 14.18 -21.38
CA ARG A 495 -20.34 13.26 -22.28
C ARG A 495 -20.64 13.91 -23.63
N LEU A 496 -20.95 15.20 -23.66
CA LEU A 496 -21.09 16.00 -24.88
C LEU A 496 -19.76 16.11 -25.63
N GLN A 497 -18.65 16.42 -24.95
CA GLN A 497 -17.33 16.45 -25.54
C GLN A 497 -16.95 15.11 -26.21
N LYS A 498 -17.27 13.99 -25.56
CA LYS A 498 -17.06 12.65 -26.13
C LYS A 498 -17.83 12.43 -27.44
N HIS A 499 -19.00 13.03 -27.59
CA HIS A 499 -19.86 12.81 -28.75
C HIS A 499 -19.69 13.85 -29.87
N PHE A 500 -19.28 15.08 -29.53
CA PHE A 500 -19.27 16.22 -30.47
C PHE A 500 -17.88 16.90 -30.57
N GLY A 501 -16.86 16.45 -29.81
CA GLY A 501 -15.52 17.03 -29.78
C GLY A 501 -15.34 18.15 -28.76
N GLU A 502 -14.11 18.64 -28.60
CA GLU A 502 -13.72 19.60 -27.53
C GLU A 502 -14.25 21.03 -27.72
N ASP A 503 -14.67 21.44 -28.94
CA ASP A 503 -15.08 22.79 -29.27
C ASP A 503 -16.47 23.21 -28.72
N ILE A 504 -17.10 22.39 -27.91
CA ILE A 504 -18.44 22.65 -27.35
C ILE A 504 -18.43 23.73 -26.26
N GLY A 505 -17.27 24.15 -25.75
CA GLY A 505 -17.11 25.14 -24.68
C GLY A 505 -17.45 26.58 -25.06
N THR A 506 -17.75 26.87 -26.32
CA THR A 506 -18.04 28.24 -26.84
C THR A 506 -19.50 28.52 -27.25
N ILE A 507 -20.37 27.53 -27.04
CA ILE A 507 -21.81 27.68 -27.37
C ILE A 507 -22.61 27.53 -26.07
N GLY A 508 -22.79 28.63 -25.33
CA GLY A 508 -23.64 28.63 -24.15
C GLY A 508 -23.80 30.00 -23.58
#